data_b49625b80c7c1c0654f79cf3d35df691
#
_entry.id   b49625b80c7c1c0654f79cf3d35df691
#
_cell.length_a   1.000
_cell.length_b   1.000
_cell.length_c   1.000
_cell.angle_alpha   90.00
_cell.angle_beta   90.00
_cell.angle_gamma   90.00
#
_symmetry.space_group_name_H-M   'P 1'
#
loop_
_entity.id
_entity.type
_entity.pdbx_description
1 polymer ?
#
loop_
_entity_poly.entity_id
_entity_poly.type
_entity_poly.pdbx_seq_one_letter_code
_entity_poly.pdbx_strand_id
1 'polypeptide(L)'
;MDLAKIEKFIDKQKVSFICSIDDEAYPNVKAMLKPRKRIGLKEFYFSTNTSSMRTKQYLNNPNASIYFYHKGLFRYIGVMLKGTMEVLTDQESKDMIWKKGDTIYYKNGVTDPDYCVLKFKAMSGRYYCNLNTENFEIK
;
A
#
# COMPACT_ATOMS: atom_id res chain seq x y z
N MET A 1 -20.06 9.15 5.76
CA MET A 1 -19.15 8.48 4.80
C MET A 1 -19.32 6.96 4.91
N ASP A 2 -19.63 6.34 3.80
CA ASP A 2 -19.75 4.87 3.75
C ASP A 2 -18.40 4.23 3.49
N LEU A 3 -17.74 3.78 4.54
CA LEU A 3 -16.42 3.17 4.44
C LEU A 3 -16.43 1.84 3.67
N ALA A 4 -17.55 1.09 3.73
CA ALA A 4 -17.68 -0.15 2.99
C ALA A 4 -17.63 0.08 1.47
N LYS A 5 -18.17 1.21 1.02
CA LYS A 5 -18.10 1.62 -0.39
C LYS A 5 -16.65 1.89 -0.82
N ILE A 6 -15.87 2.51 0.08
CA ILE A 6 -14.45 2.78 -0.17
C ILE A 6 -13.68 1.46 -0.25
N GLU A 7 -13.95 0.52 0.64
CA GLU A 7 -13.32 -0.80 0.61
C GLU A 7 -13.58 -1.53 -0.71
N LYS A 8 -14.83 -1.52 -1.17
CA LYS A 8 -15.19 -2.14 -2.47
C LYS A 8 -14.48 -1.46 -3.64
N PHE A 9 -14.35 -0.13 -3.58
CA PHE A 9 -13.63 0.60 -4.60
C PHE A 9 -12.17 0.19 -4.64
N ILE A 10 -11.51 0.13 -3.48
CA ILE A 10 -10.09 -0.27 -3.37
C ILE A 10 -9.87 -1.68 -3.93
N ASP A 11 -10.75 -2.62 -3.61
CA ASP A 11 -10.62 -4.02 -4.05
C ASP A 11 -10.68 -4.18 -5.56
N LYS A 12 -11.29 -3.26 -6.26
CA LYS A 12 -11.38 -3.28 -7.73
C LYS A 12 -10.13 -2.74 -8.43
N GLN A 13 -9.25 -2.04 -7.71
CA GLN A 13 -8.07 -1.45 -8.33
C GLN A 13 -6.96 -2.49 -8.47
N LYS A 14 -6.37 -2.58 -9.66
CA LYS A 14 -5.26 -3.49 -9.94
C LYS A 14 -3.90 -2.88 -9.58
N VAL A 15 -3.85 -1.56 -9.49
CA VAL A 15 -2.64 -0.79 -9.19
C VAL A 15 -2.92 0.09 -7.99
N SER A 16 -1.95 0.17 -7.11
CA SER A 16 -1.91 1.12 -6.01
C SER A 16 -0.65 1.96 -6.13
N PHE A 17 -0.67 3.14 -5.52
CA PHE A 17 0.50 4.01 -5.46
C PHE A 17 0.90 4.13 -4.00
N ILE A 18 2.18 3.94 -3.71
CA ILE A 18 2.70 4.13 -2.36
C ILE A 18 3.69 5.27 -2.35
N CYS A 19 3.64 6.06 -1.28
CA CYS A 19 4.52 7.22 -1.10
C CYS A 19 5.43 6.98 0.09
N SER A 20 6.68 7.40 -0.06
CA SER A 20 7.71 7.34 0.97
C SER A 20 8.46 8.67 0.99
N ILE A 21 9.29 8.87 2.00
CA ILE A 21 10.08 10.09 2.15
C ILE A 21 11.55 9.70 2.09
N ASP A 22 12.31 10.34 1.20
CA ASP A 22 13.73 10.07 1.08
C ASP A 22 14.55 10.84 2.13
N ASP A 23 15.86 10.62 2.14
CA ASP A 23 16.78 11.23 3.09
C ASP A 23 16.97 12.74 2.89
N GLU A 24 16.52 13.27 1.76
CA GLU A 24 16.48 14.71 1.50
C GLU A 24 15.12 15.33 1.86
N ALA A 25 14.23 14.57 2.50
CA ALA A 25 12.88 14.94 2.88
C ALA A 25 11.94 15.17 1.68
N TYR A 26 12.25 14.59 0.51
CA TYR A 26 11.35 14.65 -0.63
C TYR A 26 10.39 13.46 -0.64
N PRO A 27 9.12 13.69 -0.99
CA PRO A 27 8.18 12.60 -1.20
C PRO A 27 8.49 11.85 -2.49
N ASN A 28 8.46 10.53 -2.41
CA ASN A 28 8.65 9.63 -3.53
C ASN A 28 7.35 8.84 -3.74
N VAL A 29 7.02 8.52 -4.98
CA VAL A 29 5.83 7.75 -5.30
C VAL A 29 6.18 6.60 -6.25
N LYS A 30 5.57 5.44 -5.99
CA LYS A 30 5.80 4.23 -6.79
C LYS A 30 4.47 3.53 -7.05
N ALA A 31 4.28 3.11 -8.31
CA ALA A 31 3.17 2.24 -8.66
C ALA A 31 3.49 0.81 -8.20
N MET A 32 2.53 0.19 -7.53
CA MET A 32 2.61 -1.17 -7.02
C MET A 32 1.43 -1.98 -7.54
N LEU A 33 1.54 -3.28 -7.53
CA LEU A 33 0.37 -4.15 -7.68
C LEU A 33 -0.59 -3.91 -6.53
N LYS A 34 -1.84 -4.37 -6.67
CA LYS A 34 -2.81 -4.22 -5.59
C LYS A 34 -2.28 -4.86 -4.30
N PRO A 35 -2.72 -4.38 -3.13
CA PRO A 35 -2.35 -5.01 -1.85
C PRO A 35 -2.68 -6.50 -1.87
N ARG A 36 -1.78 -7.31 -1.30
CA ARG A 36 -1.97 -8.75 -1.19
C ARG A 36 -3.03 -9.13 -0.17
N LYS A 37 -3.20 -8.27 0.83
CA LYS A 37 -4.16 -8.46 1.90
C LYS A 37 -4.51 -7.10 2.49
N ARG A 38 -5.73 -6.95 2.98
CA ARG A 38 -6.12 -5.81 3.80
C ARG A 38 -7.03 -6.26 4.93
N ILE A 39 -7.03 -5.51 6.00
CA ILE A 39 -7.95 -5.69 7.13
C ILE A 39 -8.71 -4.38 7.29
N GLY A 40 -9.96 -4.36 6.81
CA GLY A 40 -10.75 -3.14 6.72
C GLY A 40 -10.02 -2.08 5.91
N LEU A 41 -10.09 -0.83 6.35
CA LEU A 41 -9.27 0.25 5.81
C LEU A 41 -8.05 0.54 6.69
N LYS A 42 -7.83 -0.29 7.71
CA LYS A 42 -6.81 -0.04 8.72
C LYS A 42 -5.44 -0.60 8.34
N GLU A 43 -5.39 -1.78 7.76
CA GLU A 43 -4.14 -2.45 7.43
C GLU A 43 -4.11 -2.92 5.99
N PHE A 44 -2.96 -2.72 5.34
CA PHE A 44 -2.71 -3.16 3.97
C PHE A 44 -1.32 -3.79 3.90
N TYR A 45 -1.21 -4.90 3.16
CA TYR A 45 0.03 -5.67 3.06
C TYR A 45 0.47 -5.75 1.61
N PHE A 46 1.73 -5.44 1.36
CA PHE A 46 2.36 -5.48 0.04
C PHE A 46 3.60 -6.37 0.08
N SER A 47 3.90 -7.04 -1.01
CA SER A 47 5.19 -7.71 -1.17
C SER A 47 6.17 -6.79 -1.89
N THR A 48 7.42 -6.81 -1.45
CA THR A 48 8.48 -6.02 -2.09
C THR A 48 9.85 -6.66 -1.87
N ASN A 49 10.86 -6.07 -2.48
CA ASN A 49 12.25 -6.49 -2.31
C ASN A 49 12.86 -5.76 -1.12
N THR A 50 13.58 -6.50 -0.26
CA THR A 50 14.31 -5.94 0.86
C THR A 50 15.36 -4.94 0.38
N SER A 51 15.95 -5.19 -0.79
CA SER A 51 16.96 -4.34 -1.40
C SER A 51 16.38 -3.06 -2.05
N SER A 52 15.06 -2.90 -2.10
CA SER A 52 14.47 -1.73 -2.74
C SER A 52 14.77 -0.45 -1.96
N MET A 53 14.84 0.65 -2.70
CA MET A 53 15.05 1.98 -2.11
C MET A 53 13.91 2.34 -1.15
N ARG A 54 12.68 1.93 -1.46
CA ARG A 54 11.51 2.18 -0.60
C ARG A 54 11.66 1.56 0.78
N THR A 55 12.18 0.34 0.83
CA THR A 55 12.41 -0.36 2.10
C THR A 55 13.32 0.46 3.01
N LYS A 56 14.43 0.97 2.47
CA LYS A 56 15.35 1.84 3.21
C LYS A 56 14.67 3.12 3.66
N GLN A 57 13.87 3.72 2.80
CA GLN A 57 13.15 4.95 3.12
C GLN A 57 12.19 4.75 4.27
N TYR A 58 11.41 3.66 4.27
CA TYR A 58 10.47 3.37 5.35
C TYR A 58 11.16 3.01 6.67
N LEU A 59 12.32 2.37 6.62
CA LEU A 59 13.11 2.10 7.82
C LEU A 59 13.62 3.39 8.47
N ASN A 60 13.93 4.40 7.67
CA ASN A 60 14.39 5.70 8.16
C ASN A 60 13.26 6.65 8.54
N ASN A 61 12.15 6.61 7.79
CA ASN A 61 10.97 7.43 8.03
C ASN A 61 9.72 6.63 7.69
N PRO A 62 8.95 6.18 8.69
CA PRO A 62 7.79 5.32 8.45
C PRO A 62 6.56 6.04 7.91
N ASN A 63 6.55 7.37 7.89
CA ASN A 63 5.41 8.13 7.38
C ASN A 63 5.18 7.78 5.91
N ALA A 64 3.92 7.46 5.59
CA ALA A 64 3.56 6.94 4.29
C ALA A 64 2.15 7.35 3.91
N SER A 65 1.89 7.30 2.63
CA SER A 65 0.54 7.38 2.07
C SER A 65 0.39 6.32 1.01
N ILE A 66 -0.83 5.84 0.84
CA ILE A 66 -1.17 4.99 -0.29
C ILE A 66 -2.35 5.63 -1.03
N TYR A 67 -2.40 5.42 -2.35
CA TYR A 67 -3.38 6.06 -3.19
C TYR A 67 -3.94 5.08 -4.21
N PHE A 68 -5.25 5.14 -4.40
CA PHE A 68 -5.99 4.36 -5.37
C PHE A 68 -6.77 5.31 -6.26
N TYR A 69 -6.79 5.04 -7.57
CA TYR A 69 -7.40 5.94 -8.53
C TYR A 69 -8.10 5.17 -9.64
N HIS A 70 -9.26 5.66 -10.03
CA HIS A 70 -9.97 5.15 -11.19
C HIS A 70 -10.62 6.28 -11.95
N LYS A 71 -10.37 6.34 -13.26
CA LYS A 71 -11.06 7.26 -14.16
C LYS A 71 -12.11 6.47 -14.93
N GLY A 72 -13.38 6.77 -14.66
CA GLY A 72 -14.51 6.24 -15.40
C GLY A 72 -14.88 7.14 -16.58
N LEU A 73 -15.99 6.81 -17.25
CA LEU A 73 -16.45 7.58 -18.41
C LEU A 73 -16.93 8.97 -18.01
N PHE A 74 -17.65 9.09 -16.90
CA PHE A 74 -18.27 10.34 -16.47
C PHE A 74 -17.70 10.91 -15.18
N ARG A 75 -16.93 10.13 -14.44
CA ARG A 75 -16.35 10.60 -13.18
C ARG A 75 -15.05 9.88 -12.86
N TYR A 76 -14.25 10.50 -12.04
CA TYR A 76 -13.06 9.86 -11.50
C TYR A 76 -13.16 9.82 -9.97
N ILE A 77 -12.55 8.80 -9.39
CA ILE A 77 -12.52 8.58 -7.94
C ILE A 77 -11.09 8.35 -7.52
N GLY A 78 -10.68 9.00 -6.44
CA GLY A 78 -9.40 8.78 -5.79
C GLY A 78 -9.61 8.54 -4.31
N VAL A 79 -8.80 7.67 -3.73
CA VAL A 79 -8.76 7.44 -2.29
C VAL A 79 -7.32 7.50 -1.84
N MET A 80 -7.01 8.44 -0.95
CA MET A 80 -5.71 8.52 -0.28
C MET A 80 -5.88 8.06 1.15
N LEU A 81 -5.00 7.19 1.60
CA LEU A 81 -4.89 6.82 3.01
C LEU A 81 -3.52 7.28 3.51
N LYS A 82 -3.52 7.89 4.67
CA LYS A 82 -2.32 8.42 5.33
C LYS A 82 -2.04 7.62 6.59
N GLY A 83 -0.79 7.28 6.82
CA GLY A 83 -0.41 6.49 7.98
C GLY A 83 1.08 6.18 8.03
N THR A 84 1.41 4.97 8.48
CA THR A 84 2.79 4.52 8.62
C THR A 84 3.01 3.18 7.94
N MET A 85 4.22 2.98 7.43
CA MET A 85 4.64 1.74 6.79
C MET A 85 5.70 1.05 7.65
N GLU A 86 5.47 -0.24 7.92
CA GLU A 86 6.39 -1.11 8.65
C GLU A 86 6.97 -2.15 7.71
N VAL A 87 8.27 -2.39 7.81
CA VAL A 87 8.95 -3.43 7.02
C VAL A 87 9.03 -4.70 7.85
N LEU A 88 8.38 -5.78 7.38
CA LEU A 88 8.33 -7.07 8.06
C LEU A 88 9.18 -8.08 7.30
N THR A 89 10.14 -8.69 8.01
CA THR A 89 11.06 -9.69 7.44
C THR A 89 10.87 -11.07 8.03
N ASP A 90 9.96 -11.22 8.99
CA ASP A 90 9.68 -12.50 9.64
C ASP A 90 8.96 -13.48 8.70
N GLN A 91 9.23 -14.75 8.87
CA GLN A 91 8.70 -15.78 7.97
C GLN A 91 7.17 -15.89 8.03
N GLU A 92 6.58 -15.68 9.19
CA GLU A 92 5.12 -15.70 9.35
C GLU A 92 4.43 -14.66 8.45
N SER A 93 4.93 -13.42 8.44
CA SER A 93 4.40 -12.36 7.59
C SER A 93 4.62 -12.68 6.11
N LYS A 94 5.77 -13.22 5.76
CA LYS A 94 6.10 -13.61 4.38
C LYS A 94 5.18 -14.71 3.88
N ASP A 95 4.92 -15.73 4.72
CA ASP A 95 4.02 -16.83 4.39
C ASP A 95 2.58 -16.34 4.21
N MET A 96 2.16 -15.39 5.03
CA MET A 96 0.78 -14.89 5.06
C MET A 96 0.30 -14.36 3.71
N ILE A 97 1.17 -13.69 2.95
CA ILE A 97 0.81 -13.05 1.69
C ILE A 97 1.47 -13.68 0.46
N TRP A 98 2.24 -14.75 0.65
CA TRP A 98 2.87 -15.47 -0.47
C TRP A 98 1.80 -16.06 -1.39
N LYS A 99 2.00 -15.90 -2.70
CA LYS A 99 1.13 -16.49 -3.72
C LYS A 99 1.93 -17.36 -4.67
N LYS A 100 1.29 -18.42 -5.16
CA LYS A 100 1.86 -19.28 -6.19
C LYS A 100 2.22 -18.41 -7.40
N GLY A 101 3.45 -18.58 -7.91
CA GLY A 101 3.97 -17.78 -9.01
C GLY A 101 4.86 -16.63 -8.58
N ASP A 102 4.93 -16.32 -7.30
CA ASP A 102 5.78 -15.24 -6.78
C ASP A 102 7.28 -15.53 -6.96
N THR A 103 7.65 -16.76 -7.27
CA THR A 103 9.03 -17.14 -7.63
C THR A 103 9.56 -16.38 -8.85
N ILE A 104 8.69 -15.80 -9.68
CA ILE A 104 9.10 -14.90 -10.76
C ILE A 104 9.84 -13.68 -10.19
N TYR A 105 9.43 -13.20 -9.03
CA TYR A 105 10.02 -12.03 -8.38
C TYR A 105 11.09 -12.41 -7.35
N TYR A 106 10.96 -13.58 -6.72
CA TYR A 106 11.80 -14.04 -5.61
C TYR A 106 12.29 -15.46 -5.92
N LYS A 107 13.50 -15.56 -6.48
CA LYS A 107 14.04 -16.80 -7.04
C LYS A 107 14.15 -17.95 -6.03
N ASN A 108 14.42 -17.62 -4.77
CA ASN A 108 14.57 -18.62 -3.71
C ASN A 108 13.24 -18.95 -3.00
N GLY A 109 12.11 -18.46 -3.54
CA GLY A 109 10.79 -18.75 -2.99
C GLY A 109 10.45 -17.92 -1.76
N VAL A 110 9.53 -18.44 -0.95
CA VAL A 110 8.98 -17.74 0.22
C VAL A 110 10.04 -17.44 1.30
N THR A 111 11.16 -18.14 1.27
CA THR A 111 12.27 -17.90 2.19
C THR A 111 13.35 -16.99 1.63
N ASP A 112 13.14 -16.45 0.42
CA ASP A 112 14.12 -15.59 -0.23
C ASP A 112 14.46 -14.39 0.68
N PRO A 113 15.74 -14.17 1.01
CA PRO A 113 16.13 -13.06 1.89
C PRO A 113 15.83 -11.68 1.30
N ASP A 114 15.67 -11.58 -0.02
CA ASP A 114 15.29 -10.30 -0.66
C ASP A 114 13.77 -10.10 -0.72
N TYR A 115 12.99 -11.04 -0.21
CA TYR A 115 11.53 -10.89 -0.09
C TYR A 115 11.17 -10.35 1.29
N CYS A 116 10.39 -9.29 1.35
CA CYS A 116 9.83 -8.79 2.59
C CYS A 116 8.41 -8.27 2.38
N VAL A 117 7.76 -7.95 3.47
CA VAL A 117 6.39 -7.48 3.51
C VAL A 117 6.37 -6.03 3.98
N LEU A 118 5.61 -5.19 3.30
CA LEU A 118 5.30 -3.84 3.76
C LEU A 118 3.90 -3.86 4.37
N LYS A 119 3.81 -3.47 5.64
CA LYS A 119 2.54 -3.35 6.35
C LYS A 119 2.22 -1.89 6.53
N PHE A 120 1.17 -1.42 5.86
CA PHE A 120 0.67 -0.05 6.01
C PHE A 120 -0.42 -0.01 7.05
N LYS A 121 -0.29 0.90 8.02
CA LYS A 121 -1.32 1.18 9.02
C LYS A 121 -1.90 2.55 8.74
N ALA A 122 -3.16 2.59 8.35
CA ALA A 122 -3.86 3.82 8.04
C ALA A 122 -4.36 4.51 9.31
N MET A 123 -4.26 5.83 9.33
CA MET A 123 -4.75 6.70 10.41
C MET A 123 -5.94 7.53 9.94
N SER A 124 -5.91 7.99 8.72
CA SER A 124 -6.94 8.83 8.13
C SER A 124 -6.94 8.68 6.62
N GLY A 125 -7.99 9.18 5.99
CA GLY A 125 -8.09 9.12 4.55
C GLY A 125 -8.82 10.30 3.96
N ARG A 126 -8.75 10.38 2.64
CA ARG A 126 -9.44 11.39 1.85
C ARG A 126 -10.03 10.74 0.61
N TYR A 127 -11.31 10.95 0.44
CA TYR A 127 -12.05 10.48 -0.72
C TYR A 127 -12.26 11.65 -1.69
N TYR A 128 -11.90 11.42 -2.93
CA TYR A 128 -12.11 12.38 -4.02
C TYR A 128 -13.11 11.80 -5.01
N CYS A 129 -14.09 12.61 -5.40
CA CYS A 129 -14.98 12.26 -6.50
C CYS A 129 -15.18 13.52 -7.33
N ASN A 130 -14.61 13.55 -8.53
CA ASN A 130 -14.56 14.74 -9.37
C ASN A 130 -13.94 15.91 -8.59
N LEU A 131 -14.69 17.01 -8.39
CA LEU A 131 -14.19 18.18 -7.67
C LEU A 131 -14.53 18.16 -6.17
N ASN A 132 -15.21 17.11 -5.71
CA ASN A 132 -15.60 17.00 -4.30
C ASN A 132 -14.56 16.20 -3.51
N THR A 133 -14.33 16.62 -2.27
CA THR A 133 -13.37 16.01 -1.37
C THR A 133 -14.01 15.79 -0.02
N GLU A 134 -13.77 14.61 0.56
CA GLU A 134 -14.28 14.27 1.88
C GLU A 134 -13.20 13.59 2.70
N ASN A 135 -12.91 14.11 3.89
CA ASN A 135 -11.92 13.54 4.81
C ASN A 135 -12.60 12.60 5.79
N PHE A 136 -11.89 11.56 6.21
CA PHE A 136 -12.38 10.61 7.20
C PHE A 136 -11.25 10.07 8.07
N GLU A 137 -11.59 9.69 9.30
CA GLU A 137 -10.66 9.09 10.25
C GLU A 137 -10.82 7.57 10.26
N ILE A 138 -9.75 6.86 10.57
CA ILE A 138 -9.74 5.41 10.70
C ILE A 138 -9.44 5.07 12.15
N LYS A 139 -10.38 4.39 12.77
CA LYS A 139 -10.29 4.02 14.20
C LYS A 139 -9.85 2.57 14.38
#